data_da909095cbbdc7bb0f68a1e43d97c7ce
#
_entry.id   da909095cbbdc7bb0f68a1e43d97c7ce
#
_cell.length_a   1.000
_cell.length_b   1.000
_cell.length_c   1.000
_cell.angle_alpha   90.00
_cell.angle_beta   90.00
_cell.angle_gamma   90.00
#
_symmetry.space_group_name_H-M   'P 1'
#
loop_
_entity.id
_entity.type
_entity.pdbx_description
1 polymer ?
#
loop_
_entity_poly.entity_id
_entity_poly.type
_entity_poly.pdbx_seq_one_letter_code
_entity_poly.pdbx_strand_id
1 'polypeptide(L)'
;TDSTALNYNALANTDDGTCIPYIYGCTDPTMFNYDSLANTNDGSCVPYIYGCMDPTMWNYDILANTADTCIPYVYGCTDPTAWNYDSTANTNVGCISYVYGCTDPTAFNFLPSANTDDGSCVPVVIGCTDPTALNFDSTANTNSGCVYTILGCTDPTAFNYDPNANTNDGSCIPVVIGCTDPFALNYDSNANTNSGCIYPVLGCTDPTMFNYDPLANVDDGSCVPVIIGCMDATQFNFDPTANTPSGNCI
;
A
#
# COMPACT_ATOMS: atom_id res chain seq x y z
N THR A 1 -80.20 -40.21 -59.56
CA THR A 1 -79.73 -41.28 -60.49
C THR A 1 -78.20 -41.14 -60.77
N ASP A 2 -77.50 -40.10 -60.23
CA ASP A 2 -76.04 -39.88 -60.40
C ASP A 2 -75.24 -40.90 -59.57
N SER A 3 -74.50 -41.78 -60.23
CA SER A 3 -73.68 -42.82 -59.59
C SER A 3 -72.44 -42.26 -58.86
N THR A 4 -72.19 -40.96 -59.03
CA THR A 4 -71.10 -40.22 -58.33
C THR A 4 -71.61 -39.46 -57.11
N ALA A 5 -72.95 -39.57 -56.78
CA ALA A 5 -73.50 -38.91 -55.60
C ALA A 5 -73.43 -39.80 -54.33
N LEU A 6 -73.32 -39.17 -53.17
CA LEU A 6 -73.25 -39.83 -51.84
C LEU A 6 -74.53 -40.63 -51.56
N ASN A 7 -75.69 -40.13 -51.95
CA ASN A 7 -77.01 -40.74 -51.77
C ASN A 7 -77.49 -41.51 -53.01
N TYR A 8 -76.51 -42.03 -53.83
CA TYR A 8 -76.86 -42.80 -55.02
C TYR A 8 -77.76 -44.00 -54.69
N ASN A 9 -78.87 -44.13 -55.38
CA ASN A 9 -79.74 -45.29 -55.28
C ASN A 9 -79.85 -45.98 -56.68
N ALA A 10 -79.27 -47.19 -56.79
CA ALA A 10 -79.24 -47.97 -58.03
C ALA A 10 -80.61 -48.42 -58.53
N LEU A 11 -81.66 -48.36 -57.73
CA LEU A 11 -83.04 -48.69 -58.09
C LEU A 11 -83.87 -47.51 -58.60
N ALA A 12 -83.35 -46.29 -58.49
CA ALA A 12 -84.00 -45.07 -58.95
C ALA A 12 -83.89 -44.99 -60.47
N ASN A 13 -85.06 -44.88 -61.14
CA ASN A 13 -85.20 -44.75 -62.61
C ASN A 13 -85.54 -43.31 -63.06
N THR A 14 -85.72 -42.39 -62.10
CA THR A 14 -86.02 -40.98 -62.35
C THR A 14 -85.15 -40.11 -61.40
N ASP A 15 -84.54 -39.03 -61.95
CA ASP A 15 -83.82 -38.05 -61.16
C ASP A 15 -84.83 -37.08 -60.54
N ASP A 16 -84.80 -36.91 -59.22
CA ASP A 16 -85.62 -36.00 -58.42
C ASP A 16 -84.88 -34.73 -58.02
N GLY A 17 -83.62 -34.57 -58.47
CA GLY A 17 -82.76 -33.41 -58.14
C GLY A 17 -82.21 -33.39 -56.73
N THR A 18 -82.27 -34.52 -55.96
CA THR A 18 -81.81 -34.62 -54.59
C THR A 18 -80.38 -35.25 -54.44
N CYS A 19 -79.66 -35.41 -55.57
CA CYS A 19 -78.32 -35.95 -55.55
C CYS A 19 -77.39 -35.04 -54.72
N ILE A 20 -76.73 -35.66 -53.74
CA ILE A 20 -75.79 -35.00 -52.84
C ILE A 20 -74.39 -35.34 -53.31
N PRO A 21 -73.56 -34.35 -53.72
CA PRO A 21 -72.20 -34.59 -54.12
C PRO A 21 -71.33 -35.03 -52.89
N TYR A 22 -70.32 -35.82 -53.13
CA TYR A 22 -69.31 -36.08 -52.12
C TYR A 22 -68.50 -34.77 -51.86
N ILE A 23 -68.50 -34.31 -50.60
CA ILE A 23 -67.69 -33.23 -50.12
C ILE A 23 -66.70 -33.83 -49.13
N TYR A 24 -65.47 -33.98 -49.56
CA TYR A 24 -64.42 -34.59 -48.79
C TYR A 24 -63.78 -33.62 -47.84
N GLY A 25 -63.49 -34.03 -46.59
CA GLY A 25 -62.85 -33.25 -45.55
C GLY A 25 -62.98 -33.98 -44.22
N CYS A 26 -62.54 -33.32 -43.18
CA CYS A 26 -62.64 -33.82 -41.81
C CYS A 26 -64.06 -33.64 -41.28
N THR A 27 -64.74 -34.75 -40.99
CA THR A 27 -66.17 -34.76 -40.53
C THR A 27 -66.27 -34.86 -39.01
N ASP A 28 -65.16 -34.90 -38.26
CA ASP A 28 -65.16 -34.97 -36.81
C ASP A 28 -65.11 -33.56 -36.20
N PRO A 29 -66.16 -33.08 -35.50
CA PRO A 29 -66.27 -31.76 -34.96
C PRO A 29 -65.28 -31.52 -33.76
N THR A 30 -64.59 -32.55 -33.30
CA THR A 30 -63.58 -32.43 -32.24
C THR A 30 -62.16 -32.17 -32.77
N MET A 31 -62.01 -32.08 -34.11
CA MET A 31 -60.72 -31.88 -34.77
C MET A 31 -60.53 -30.41 -35.18
N PHE A 32 -59.29 -29.98 -35.25
CA PHE A 32 -58.85 -28.61 -35.56
C PHE A 32 -59.36 -28.15 -36.95
N ASN A 33 -59.30 -29.03 -37.94
CA ASN A 33 -59.64 -28.75 -39.30
C ASN A 33 -61.05 -29.32 -39.70
N TYR A 34 -61.96 -29.41 -38.69
CA TYR A 34 -63.33 -29.80 -38.94
C TYR A 34 -63.98 -28.94 -40.02
N ASP A 35 -64.50 -29.58 -41.05
CA ASP A 35 -65.28 -28.93 -42.09
C ASP A 35 -66.77 -29.32 -41.95
N SER A 36 -67.59 -28.36 -41.56
CA SER A 36 -69.06 -28.57 -41.39
C SER A 36 -69.84 -28.87 -42.70
N LEU A 37 -69.17 -28.63 -43.83
CA LEU A 37 -69.75 -28.93 -45.14
C LEU A 37 -69.42 -30.31 -45.66
N ALA A 38 -68.28 -30.90 -45.09
CA ALA A 38 -67.88 -32.26 -45.49
C ALA A 38 -68.93 -33.29 -45.06
N ASN A 39 -69.25 -34.20 -45.98
CA ASN A 39 -70.11 -35.32 -45.74
C ASN A 39 -69.37 -36.68 -45.84
N THR A 40 -68.09 -36.64 -46.18
CA THR A 40 -67.25 -37.83 -46.36
C THR A 40 -65.88 -37.57 -45.80
N ASN A 41 -65.49 -38.38 -44.78
CA ASN A 41 -64.19 -38.23 -44.19
C ASN A 41 -63.13 -38.76 -45.15
N ASP A 42 -62.13 -37.94 -45.45
CA ASP A 42 -61.02 -38.25 -46.33
C ASP A 42 -59.73 -38.63 -45.54
N GLY A 43 -59.81 -38.70 -44.22
CA GLY A 43 -58.71 -39.02 -43.36
C GLY A 43 -57.77 -37.84 -43.04
N SER A 44 -58.18 -36.61 -43.46
CA SER A 44 -57.35 -35.40 -43.23
C SER A 44 -57.49 -34.76 -41.83
N CYS A 45 -58.27 -35.40 -40.93
CA CYS A 45 -58.52 -34.84 -39.60
C CYS A 45 -57.24 -34.62 -38.83
N VAL A 46 -57.03 -33.40 -38.36
CA VAL A 46 -55.88 -32.95 -37.54
C VAL A 46 -56.41 -32.66 -36.15
N PRO A 47 -55.79 -33.28 -35.08
CA PRO A 47 -56.16 -32.97 -33.70
C PRO A 47 -55.74 -31.55 -33.30
N TYR A 48 -56.39 -30.97 -32.29
CA TYR A 48 -55.90 -29.77 -31.64
C TYR A 48 -54.59 -30.08 -30.92
N ILE A 49 -53.55 -29.34 -31.26
CA ILE A 49 -52.26 -29.36 -30.59
C ILE A 49 -52.08 -27.98 -29.97
N TYR A 50 -52.27 -27.93 -28.65
CA TYR A 50 -52.13 -26.69 -27.90
C TYR A 50 -50.68 -26.40 -27.57
N GLY A 51 -50.22 -25.20 -27.79
CA GLY A 51 -48.85 -24.77 -27.48
C GLY A 51 -48.60 -23.30 -27.80
N CYS A 52 -47.45 -22.81 -27.42
CA CYS A 52 -47.06 -21.45 -27.78
C CYS A 52 -46.66 -21.39 -29.26
N MET A 53 -47.35 -20.58 -30.01
CA MET A 53 -47.15 -20.41 -31.46
C MET A 53 -46.17 -19.25 -31.79
N ASP A 54 -45.64 -18.54 -30.80
CA ASP A 54 -44.69 -17.46 -31.00
C ASP A 54 -43.26 -18.00 -30.96
N PRO A 55 -42.50 -17.97 -32.07
CA PRO A 55 -41.13 -18.49 -32.13
C PRO A 55 -40.10 -17.68 -31.31
N THR A 56 -40.51 -16.53 -30.77
CA THR A 56 -39.63 -15.71 -29.89
C THR A 56 -39.76 -16.09 -28.43
N MET A 57 -40.60 -17.06 -28.09
CA MET A 57 -40.87 -17.49 -26.71
C MET A 57 -40.11 -18.78 -26.36
N TRP A 58 -39.80 -18.96 -25.08
CA TRP A 58 -39.05 -20.09 -24.56
C TRP A 58 -39.70 -21.45 -24.81
N ASN A 59 -41.02 -21.51 -24.68
CA ASN A 59 -41.81 -22.74 -24.84
C ASN A 59 -42.49 -22.84 -26.21
N TYR A 60 -41.89 -22.22 -27.26
CA TYR A 60 -42.39 -22.33 -28.63
C TYR A 60 -42.52 -23.79 -29.07
N ASP A 61 -43.70 -24.16 -29.55
CA ASP A 61 -43.96 -25.47 -30.13
C ASP A 61 -44.34 -25.32 -31.62
N ILE A 62 -43.44 -25.76 -32.51
CA ILE A 62 -43.61 -25.71 -33.95
C ILE A 62 -44.82 -26.55 -34.46
N LEU A 63 -45.27 -27.56 -33.67
CA LEU A 63 -46.38 -28.44 -34.01
C LEU A 63 -47.72 -27.89 -33.54
N ALA A 64 -47.73 -26.87 -32.68
CA ALA A 64 -48.95 -26.28 -32.18
C ALA A 64 -49.74 -25.64 -33.32
N ASN A 65 -51.05 -25.95 -33.35
CA ASN A 65 -52.04 -25.34 -34.26
C ASN A 65 -53.09 -24.52 -33.51
N THR A 66 -52.98 -24.52 -32.16
CA THR A 66 -53.95 -23.82 -31.28
C THR A 66 -53.14 -23.11 -30.19
N ALA A 67 -53.40 -21.81 -30.05
CA ALA A 67 -52.62 -20.98 -29.13
C ALA A 67 -52.86 -21.38 -27.66
N ASP A 68 -51.77 -21.50 -26.92
CA ASP A 68 -51.72 -21.65 -25.47
C ASP A 68 -50.72 -20.65 -24.88
N THR A 69 -50.53 -20.66 -23.57
CA THR A 69 -49.69 -19.69 -22.84
C THR A 69 -48.23 -19.71 -23.30
N CYS A 70 -47.76 -18.57 -23.77
CA CYS A 70 -46.36 -18.35 -24.09
C CYS A 70 -45.56 -17.87 -22.87
N ILE A 71 -44.39 -18.46 -22.65
CA ILE A 71 -43.45 -18.12 -21.58
C ILE A 71 -42.26 -17.41 -22.22
N PRO A 72 -41.95 -16.16 -21.79
CA PRO A 72 -40.78 -15.46 -22.29
C PRO A 72 -39.48 -16.09 -21.82
N TYR A 73 -38.35 -15.83 -22.54
CA TYR A 73 -37.03 -16.15 -22.07
C TYR A 73 -36.71 -15.30 -20.84
N VAL A 74 -36.34 -15.95 -19.74
CA VAL A 74 -35.77 -15.32 -18.53
C VAL A 74 -34.36 -15.82 -18.39
N TYR A 75 -33.41 -14.94 -18.67
CA TYR A 75 -32.00 -15.26 -18.65
C TYR A 75 -31.41 -15.10 -17.23
N GLY A 76 -30.69 -16.08 -16.77
CA GLY A 76 -30.04 -16.11 -15.46
C GLY A 76 -29.36 -17.44 -15.20
N CYS A 77 -28.74 -17.59 -14.05
CA CYS A 77 -28.14 -18.86 -13.68
C CYS A 77 -29.20 -19.84 -13.19
N THR A 78 -29.35 -20.96 -13.87
CA THR A 78 -30.31 -22.02 -13.53
C THR A 78 -29.73 -23.13 -12.66
N ASP A 79 -28.43 -23.03 -12.29
CA ASP A 79 -27.77 -23.99 -11.41
C ASP A 79 -28.00 -23.61 -9.93
N PRO A 80 -28.75 -24.41 -9.14
CA PRO A 80 -29.04 -24.11 -7.75
C PRO A 80 -27.80 -24.19 -6.83
N THR A 81 -26.66 -24.68 -7.34
CA THR A 81 -25.39 -24.72 -6.61
C THR A 81 -24.51 -23.53 -6.90
N ALA A 82 -24.93 -22.63 -7.78
CA ALA A 82 -24.18 -21.41 -8.10
C ALA A 82 -24.51 -20.26 -7.13
N TRP A 83 -23.55 -19.38 -6.92
CA TRP A 83 -23.68 -18.20 -6.06
C TRP A 83 -24.80 -17.24 -6.50
N ASN A 84 -24.95 -17.07 -7.81
CA ASN A 84 -25.94 -16.19 -8.43
C ASN A 84 -27.14 -16.95 -9.01
N TYR A 85 -27.53 -18.08 -8.38
CA TYR A 85 -28.72 -18.83 -8.78
C TYR A 85 -29.95 -17.95 -8.82
N ASP A 86 -30.68 -18.01 -9.94
CA ASP A 86 -31.96 -17.35 -10.13
C ASP A 86 -33.05 -18.41 -10.38
N SER A 87 -33.92 -18.62 -9.39
CA SER A 87 -35.04 -19.59 -9.49
C SER A 87 -36.09 -19.23 -10.51
N THR A 88 -36.09 -18.01 -11.02
CA THR A 88 -37.03 -17.54 -12.05
C THR A 88 -36.51 -17.73 -13.47
N ALA A 89 -35.19 -17.91 -13.61
CA ALA A 89 -34.55 -18.12 -14.90
C ALA A 89 -34.95 -19.47 -15.52
N ASN A 90 -35.26 -19.45 -16.82
CA ASN A 90 -35.52 -20.63 -17.65
C ASN A 90 -34.43 -20.85 -18.72
N THR A 91 -33.50 -19.93 -18.83
CA THR A 91 -32.40 -19.98 -19.82
C THR A 91 -31.07 -19.68 -19.12
N ASN A 92 -30.18 -20.67 -19.12
CA ASN A 92 -28.91 -20.59 -18.36
C ASN A 92 -27.93 -19.62 -19.00
N VAL A 93 -27.52 -18.59 -18.24
CA VAL A 93 -26.48 -17.63 -18.61
C VAL A 93 -25.71 -17.21 -17.38
N GLY A 94 -24.35 -17.28 -17.45
CA GLY A 94 -23.45 -16.60 -16.52
C GLY A 94 -23.47 -17.11 -15.09
N CYS A 95 -23.53 -18.43 -14.86
CA CYS A 95 -23.38 -19.00 -13.53
C CYS A 95 -22.00 -18.69 -12.94
N ILE A 96 -22.00 -18.22 -11.69
CA ILE A 96 -20.80 -17.91 -10.90
C ILE A 96 -20.72 -18.91 -9.75
N SER A 97 -19.60 -19.62 -9.65
CA SER A 97 -19.34 -20.53 -8.54
C SER A 97 -19.06 -19.77 -7.23
N TYR A 98 -19.34 -20.39 -6.10
CA TYR A 98 -18.88 -19.88 -4.80
C TYR A 98 -17.36 -19.86 -4.75
N VAL A 99 -16.81 -18.71 -4.40
CA VAL A 99 -15.38 -18.51 -4.07
C VAL A 99 -15.32 -18.03 -2.63
N TYR A 100 -14.90 -18.93 -1.75
CA TYR A 100 -14.81 -18.64 -0.32
C TYR A 100 -13.50 -17.95 0.01
N GLY A 101 -13.53 -17.02 0.98
CA GLY A 101 -12.37 -16.28 1.46
C GLY A 101 -12.79 -15.00 2.17
N CYS A 102 -11.81 -14.27 2.67
CA CYS A 102 -12.07 -12.97 3.29
C CYS A 102 -12.54 -11.94 2.27
N THR A 103 -13.76 -11.41 2.47
CA THR A 103 -14.36 -10.39 1.59
C THR A 103 -14.19 -8.95 2.10
N ASP A 104 -13.54 -8.75 3.26
CA ASP A 104 -13.26 -7.43 3.82
C ASP A 104 -12.00 -6.83 3.18
N PRO A 105 -12.10 -5.73 2.40
CA PRO A 105 -10.96 -5.11 1.75
C PRO A 105 -9.96 -4.46 2.72
N THR A 106 -10.32 -4.31 4.01
CA THR A 106 -9.43 -3.79 5.04
C THR A 106 -8.66 -4.87 5.78
N ALA A 107 -8.99 -6.14 5.56
CA ALA A 107 -8.31 -7.27 6.18
C ALA A 107 -6.96 -7.58 5.52
N PHE A 108 -6.02 -8.11 6.30
CA PHE A 108 -4.69 -8.52 5.85
C PHE A 108 -4.71 -9.56 4.74
N ASN A 109 -5.65 -10.52 4.84
CA ASN A 109 -5.82 -11.63 3.90
C ASN A 109 -7.02 -11.44 2.96
N PHE A 110 -7.39 -10.19 2.66
CA PHE A 110 -8.44 -9.89 1.68
C PHE A 110 -8.21 -10.63 0.36
N LEU A 111 -9.23 -11.34 -0.11
CA LEU A 111 -9.23 -12.05 -1.38
C LEU A 111 -10.22 -11.39 -2.36
N PRO A 112 -9.74 -10.58 -3.34
CA PRO A 112 -10.62 -9.85 -4.26
C PRO A 112 -11.55 -10.71 -5.10
N SER A 113 -11.21 -11.99 -5.28
CA SER A 113 -12.02 -12.96 -6.04
C SER A 113 -13.09 -13.64 -5.20
N ALA A 114 -13.03 -13.54 -3.86
CA ALA A 114 -14.04 -14.11 -2.98
C ALA A 114 -15.37 -13.39 -3.15
N ASN A 115 -16.44 -14.19 -3.30
CA ASN A 115 -17.81 -13.70 -3.31
C ASN A 115 -18.63 -14.18 -2.09
N THR A 116 -17.98 -14.95 -1.21
CA THR A 116 -18.60 -15.49 0.00
C THR A 116 -17.59 -15.48 1.12
N ASP A 117 -17.91 -14.76 2.19
CA ASP A 117 -17.08 -14.71 3.39
C ASP A 117 -17.11 -16.07 4.11
N ASP A 118 -15.94 -16.59 4.41
CA ASP A 118 -15.75 -17.86 5.14
C ASP A 118 -15.37 -17.64 6.63
N GLY A 119 -15.36 -16.40 7.10
CA GLY A 119 -14.97 -16.02 8.45
C GLY A 119 -13.45 -16.03 8.68
N SER A 120 -12.63 -16.17 7.64
CA SER A 120 -11.17 -16.23 7.73
C SER A 120 -10.49 -14.86 7.80
N CYS A 121 -11.23 -13.76 7.81
CA CYS A 121 -10.67 -12.41 7.79
C CYS A 121 -9.74 -12.18 8.99
N VAL A 122 -8.51 -11.77 8.69
CA VAL A 122 -7.48 -11.43 9.68
C VAL A 122 -7.31 -9.91 9.71
N PRO A 123 -7.47 -9.24 10.85
CA PRO A 123 -7.23 -7.81 10.95
C PRO A 123 -5.79 -7.43 10.61
N VAL A 124 -5.59 -6.26 10.01
CA VAL A 124 -4.25 -5.67 9.86
C VAL A 124 -3.73 -5.24 11.22
N VAL A 125 -2.59 -5.79 11.65
CA VAL A 125 -1.84 -5.38 12.84
C VAL A 125 -0.50 -4.82 12.39
N ILE A 126 -0.35 -3.51 12.53
CA ILE A 126 0.85 -2.79 12.09
C ILE A 126 1.89 -2.80 13.21
N GLY A 127 3.11 -3.22 12.92
CA GLY A 127 4.23 -3.27 13.85
C GLY A 127 5.49 -3.79 13.16
N CYS A 128 6.57 -3.90 13.93
CA CYS A 128 7.80 -4.47 13.39
C CYS A 128 7.73 -6.00 13.37
N THR A 129 7.78 -6.59 12.18
CA THR A 129 7.73 -8.05 11.99
C THR A 129 9.12 -8.71 11.94
N ASP A 130 10.20 -7.93 12.09
CA ASP A 130 11.57 -8.45 12.09
C ASP A 130 12.00 -8.83 13.52
N PRO A 131 12.24 -10.13 13.81
CA PRO A 131 12.64 -10.58 15.15
C PRO A 131 14.03 -10.09 15.60
N THR A 132 14.82 -9.49 14.70
CA THR A 132 16.14 -8.91 15.04
C THR A 132 16.04 -7.44 15.47
N ALA A 133 14.88 -6.80 15.30
CA ALA A 133 14.66 -5.43 15.72
C ALA A 133 14.36 -5.33 17.22
N LEU A 134 14.72 -4.19 17.82
CA LEU A 134 14.49 -3.91 19.26
C LEU A 134 13.02 -3.84 19.63
N ASN A 135 12.17 -3.43 18.68
CA ASN A 135 10.73 -3.27 18.85
C ASN A 135 9.94 -4.32 18.08
N PHE A 136 10.49 -5.55 17.97
CA PHE A 136 9.76 -6.67 17.36
C PHE A 136 8.42 -6.90 18.03
N ASP A 137 7.37 -6.99 17.22
CA ASP A 137 6.02 -7.33 17.65
C ASP A 137 5.58 -8.64 16.97
N SER A 138 5.53 -9.72 17.75
CA SER A 138 5.12 -11.04 17.27
C SER A 138 3.65 -11.13 16.82
N THR A 139 2.83 -10.14 17.15
CA THR A 139 1.42 -10.06 16.76
C THR A 139 1.21 -9.31 15.45
N ALA A 140 2.20 -8.50 15.02
CA ALA A 140 2.14 -7.74 13.79
C ALA A 140 2.18 -8.66 12.57
N ASN A 141 1.31 -8.34 11.58
CA ASN A 141 1.28 -8.99 10.28
C ASN A 141 1.61 -8.05 9.12
N THR A 142 1.76 -6.76 9.42
CA THR A 142 2.14 -5.72 8.45
C THR A 142 3.33 -4.95 8.98
N ASN A 143 4.47 -5.07 8.28
CA ASN A 143 5.74 -4.50 8.75
C ASN A 143 5.75 -2.98 8.67
N SER A 144 6.07 -2.34 9.80
CA SER A 144 6.27 -0.89 9.88
C SER A 144 7.12 -0.51 11.10
N GLY A 145 8.00 0.48 10.93
CA GLY A 145 8.67 1.16 12.02
C GLY A 145 9.69 0.31 12.80
N CYS A 146 10.37 -0.65 12.17
CA CYS A 146 11.43 -1.43 12.83
C CYS A 146 12.57 -0.52 13.28
N VAL A 147 13.00 -0.71 14.54
CA VAL A 147 14.12 -0.02 15.16
C VAL A 147 15.23 -1.04 15.40
N TYR A 148 16.39 -0.81 14.79
CA TYR A 148 17.55 -1.69 14.92
C TYR A 148 18.55 -1.16 15.93
N THR A 149 19.34 -2.05 16.50
CA THR A 149 20.45 -1.69 17.41
C THR A 149 21.50 -0.86 16.67
N ILE A 150 21.76 0.35 17.20
CA ILE A 150 22.86 1.20 16.80
C ILE A 150 23.75 1.35 18.05
N LEU A 151 24.91 0.72 17.98
CA LEU A 151 25.89 0.71 19.09
C LEU A 151 26.70 2.00 19.10
N GLY A 152 26.96 2.53 20.28
CA GLY A 152 27.80 3.72 20.50
C GLY A 152 27.65 4.29 21.90
N CYS A 153 28.30 5.41 22.16
CA CYS A 153 28.17 6.11 23.43
C CYS A 153 26.83 6.87 23.49
N THR A 154 25.94 6.50 24.40
CA THR A 154 24.62 7.13 24.59
C THR A 154 24.63 8.22 25.70
N ASP A 155 25.77 8.50 26.35
CA ASP A 155 25.89 9.56 27.36
C ASP A 155 26.15 10.93 26.71
N PRO A 156 25.20 11.88 26.78
CA PRO A 156 25.34 13.20 26.15
C PRO A 156 26.44 14.07 26.80
N THR A 157 26.99 13.65 27.95
CA THR A 157 28.08 14.35 28.60
C THR A 157 29.47 13.80 28.23
N ALA A 158 29.51 12.70 27.49
CA ALA A 158 30.74 12.10 27.02
C ALA A 158 31.34 12.82 25.81
N PHE A 159 32.68 12.76 25.68
CA PHE A 159 33.39 13.37 24.55
C PHE A 159 33.02 12.80 23.20
N ASN A 160 32.78 11.49 23.16
CA ASN A 160 32.40 10.74 21.94
C ASN A 160 30.91 10.37 21.88
N TYR A 161 30.04 11.20 22.46
CA TYR A 161 28.61 11.00 22.37
C TYR A 161 28.14 10.85 20.92
N ASP A 162 27.35 9.79 20.63
CA ASP A 162 26.69 9.59 19.34
C ASP A 162 25.17 9.74 19.51
N PRO A 163 24.57 10.80 18.97
CA PRO A 163 23.13 11.04 19.09
C PRO A 163 22.29 10.00 18.33
N ASN A 164 22.87 9.19 17.44
CA ASN A 164 22.18 8.13 16.71
C ASN A 164 22.22 6.80 17.46
N ALA A 165 23.14 6.62 18.40
CA ALA A 165 23.24 5.40 19.19
C ALA A 165 22.00 5.26 20.09
N ASN A 166 21.40 4.05 20.07
CA ASN A 166 20.28 3.67 20.94
C ASN A 166 20.66 2.58 21.96
N THR A 167 21.90 2.10 21.88
CA THR A 167 22.42 1.05 22.77
C THR A 167 23.86 1.37 23.11
N ASN A 168 24.13 1.57 24.42
CA ASN A 168 25.47 1.85 24.90
C ASN A 168 26.36 0.61 24.77
N ASP A 169 27.49 0.74 24.09
CA ASP A 169 28.49 -0.31 23.88
C ASP A 169 29.67 -0.24 24.89
N GLY A 170 29.62 0.69 25.84
CA GLY A 170 30.67 0.92 26.83
C GLY A 170 31.83 1.77 26.31
N SER A 171 31.74 2.35 25.11
CA SER A 171 32.81 3.14 24.48
C SER A 171 32.88 4.60 24.97
N CYS A 172 32.01 5.01 25.90
CA CYS A 172 31.93 6.39 26.35
C CYS A 172 33.28 6.85 26.96
N ILE A 173 33.79 7.97 26.46
CA ILE A 173 35.01 8.61 26.91
C ILE A 173 34.64 9.87 27.71
N PRO A 174 35.05 10.01 28.98
CA PRO A 174 34.76 11.22 29.76
C PRO A 174 35.42 12.46 29.13
N VAL A 175 34.74 13.59 29.23
CA VAL A 175 35.34 14.89 28.89
C VAL A 175 36.42 15.23 29.88
N VAL A 176 37.65 15.43 29.40
CA VAL A 176 38.81 15.92 30.17
C VAL A 176 39.19 17.27 29.56
N ILE A 177 38.94 18.33 30.33
CA ILE A 177 39.22 19.71 29.92
C ILE A 177 40.68 20.07 30.26
N GLY A 178 41.44 20.58 29.31
CA GLY A 178 42.80 21.01 29.46
C GLY A 178 43.38 21.53 28.14
N CYS A 179 44.65 21.93 28.16
CA CYS A 179 45.30 22.35 26.92
C CYS A 179 45.78 21.15 26.11
N THR A 180 45.24 20.98 24.91
CA THR A 180 45.54 19.87 23.99
C THR A 180 46.66 20.20 22.99
N ASP A 181 47.26 21.41 23.05
CA ASP A 181 48.34 21.82 22.16
C ASP A 181 49.72 21.52 22.80
N PRO A 182 50.53 20.63 22.20
CA PRO A 182 51.85 20.27 22.71
C PRO A 182 52.87 21.44 22.77
N PHE A 183 52.63 22.54 22.09
CA PHE A 183 53.47 23.73 22.09
C PHE A 183 53.15 24.70 23.23
N ALA A 184 52.05 24.47 23.95
CA ALA A 184 51.70 25.27 25.12
C ALA A 184 52.49 24.83 26.37
N LEU A 185 52.74 25.77 27.27
CA LEU A 185 53.46 25.53 28.54
C LEU A 185 52.69 24.61 29.51
N ASN A 186 51.37 24.62 29.40
CA ASN A 186 50.47 23.85 30.25
C ASN A 186 49.79 22.72 29.48
N TYR A 187 50.47 22.13 28.49
CA TYR A 187 49.98 20.97 27.76
C TYR A 187 49.61 19.83 28.71
N ASP A 188 48.38 19.28 28.51
CA ASP A 188 47.91 18.08 29.20
C ASP A 188 47.63 16.98 28.19
N SER A 189 48.44 15.93 28.22
CA SER A 189 48.28 14.77 27.30
C SER A 189 47.02 13.94 27.55
N ASN A 190 46.33 14.12 28.68
CA ASN A 190 45.08 13.43 28.99
C ASN A 190 43.84 14.25 28.55
N ALA A 191 44.03 15.54 28.28
CA ALA A 191 42.92 16.40 27.84
C ALA A 191 42.44 15.99 26.45
N ASN A 192 41.09 15.92 26.27
CA ASN A 192 40.43 15.68 24.99
C ASN A 192 39.55 16.87 24.55
N THR A 193 39.43 17.88 25.41
CA THR A 193 38.69 19.10 25.14
C THR A 193 39.59 20.30 25.44
N ASN A 194 39.93 21.05 24.39
CA ASN A 194 40.87 22.14 24.50
C ASN A 194 40.34 23.33 25.28
N SER A 195 41.10 23.77 26.31
CA SER A 195 40.79 24.96 27.08
C SER A 195 42.02 25.51 27.77
N GLY A 196 42.16 26.84 27.80
CA GLY A 196 43.11 27.54 28.64
C GLY A 196 44.58 27.32 28.29
N CYS A 197 44.96 27.13 27.03
CA CYS A 197 46.35 27.03 26.60
C CYS A 197 47.13 28.31 26.90
N ILE A 198 48.29 28.15 27.53
CA ILE A 198 49.24 29.23 27.82
C ILE A 198 50.47 29.03 26.91
N TYR A 199 50.67 29.97 26.01
CA TYR A 199 51.81 29.91 25.07
C TYR A 199 53.03 30.63 25.60
N PRO A 200 54.24 30.23 25.25
CA PRO A 200 55.48 30.92 25.65
C PRO A 200 55.52 32.32 25.01
N VAL A 201 55.66 33.32 25.85
CA VAL A 201 55.99 34.70 25.49
C VAL A 201 57.38 34.95 26.00
N LEU A 202 58.32 35.05 25.08
CA LEU A 202 59.77 35.19 25.39
C LEU A 202 60.08 36.63 25.73
N GLY A 203 60.94 36.83 26.78
CA GLY A 203 61.39 38.14 27.19
C GLY A 203 61.97 38.09 28.58
N CYS A 204 62.39 39.23 29.10
CA CYS A 204 62.96 39.33 30.48
C CYS A 204 61.83 39.24 31.52
N THR A 205 61.78 38.19 32.34
CA THR A 205 60.75 37.91 33.36
C THR A 205 61.05 38.46 34.73
N ASP A 206 62.26 39.04 34.95
CA ASP A 206 62.66 39.60 36.25
C ASP A 206 62.26 41.09 36.35
N PRO A 207 61.31 41.44 37.28
CA PRO A 207 60.82 42.79 37.43
C PRO A 207 61.89 43.81 37.98
N THR A 208 63.03 43.32 38.36
CA THR A 208 64.15 44.20 38.83
C THR A 208 65.07 44.64 37.69
N MET A 209 64.90 44.09 36.49
CA MET A 209 65.72 44.38 35.33
C MET A 209 65.22 45.56 34.54
N PHE A 210 66.06 46.20 33.77
CA PHE A 210 65.78 47.41 33.01
C PHE A 210 64.75 47.16 31.89
N ASN A 211 64.83 46.00 31.23
CA ASN A 211 63.96 45.62 30.10
C ASN A 211 62.95 44.56 30.49
N TYR A 212 62.45 44.62 31.75
CA TYR A 212 61.38 43.73 32.20
C TYR A 212 60.18 43.85 31.31
N ASP A 213 59.68 42.71 30.82
CA ASP A 213 58.44 42.61 30.09
C ASP A 213 57.35 41.89 30.94
N PRO A 214 56.32 42.59 31.39
CA PRO A 214 55.28 42.02 32.23
C PRO A 214 54.40 40.97 31.48
N LEU A 215 54.52 40.85 30.15
CA LEU A 215 53.80 39.88 29.35
C LEU A 215 54.60 38.60 29.12
N ALA A 216 55.96 38.69 29.32
CA ALA A 216 56.83 37.53 29.19
C ALA A 216 56.57 36.50 30.32
N ASN A 217 56.40 35.20 29.93
CA ASN A 217 56.24 34.09 30.85
C ASN A 217 57.37 33.05 30.71
N VAL A 218 58.34 33.31 29.82
CA VAL A 218 59.55 32.49 29.63
C VAL A 218 60.69 33.43 29.44
N ASP A 219 61.67 33.31 30.34
CA ASP A 219 62.94 34.08 30.25
C ASP A 219 63.75 33.59 29.04
N ASP A 220 64.13 34.51 28.15
CA ASP A 220 64.95 34.26 26.97
C ASP A 220 66.43 34.62 27.17
N GLY A 221 66.82 35.00 28.39
CA GLY A 221 68.13 35.43 28.73
C GLY A 221 68.48 36.86 28.29
N SER A 222 67.46 37.65 27.85
CA SER A 222 67.69 39.02 27.40
C SER A 222 67.69 40.07 28.52
N CYS A 223 67.61 39.64 29.81
CA CYS A 223 67.49 40.54 30.92
C CYS A 223 68.78 41.44 31.02
N VAL A 224 68.56 42.73 31.07
CA VAL A 224 69.60 43.76 31.21
C VAL A 224 69.53 44.33 32.61
N PRO A 225 70.62 44.31 33.40
CA PRO A 225 70.66 44.87 34.72
C PRO A 225 70.43 46.39 34.72
N VAL A 226 69.76 46.88 35.78
CA VAL A 226 69.59 48.31 35.98
C VAL A 226 70.98 48.87 36.42
N ILE A 227 71.52 49.79 35.61
CA ILE A 227 72.80 50.51 35.93
C ILE A 227 72.43 51.97 36.09
N ILE A 228 72.51 52.44 37.37
CA ILE A 228 72.12 53.82 37.74
C ILE A 228 73.40 54.69 37.60
N GLY A 229 73.29 55.76 36.77
CA GLY A 229 74.37 56.70 36.57
C GLY A 229 73.95 57.98 35.89
N CYS A 230 74.87 58.90 35.63
CA CYS A 230 74.58 60.07 34.85
C CYS A 230 74.59 59.73 33.36
N MET A 231 73.44 59.92 32.66
CA MET A 231 73.27 59.57 31.26
C MET A 231 73.49 60.78 30.30
N ASP A 232 73.80 62.00 30.86
CA ASP A 232 74.10 63.18 30.07
C ASP A 232 75.58 63.24 29.73
N ALA A 233 75.94 63.10 28.49
CA ALA A 233 77.34 63.04 27.96
C ALA A 233 78.06 64.40 28.08
N THR A 234 77.37 65.51 28.45
CA THR A 234 77.97 66.83 28.67
C THR A 234 78.42 67.04 30.11
N GLN A 235 78.11 66.14 31.01
CA GLN A 235 78.45 66.22 32.43
C GLN A 235 79.73 65.53 32.77
N PHE A 236 80.40 65.97 33.82
CA PHE A 236 81.70 65.46 34.21
C PHE A 236 81.67 64.04 34.68
N ASN A 237 80.57 63.63 35.33
CA ASN A 237 80.38 62.25 35.85
C ASN A 237 79.54 61.37 34.94
N PHE A 238 79.54 61.62 33.61
CA PHE A 238 78.88 60.77 32.64
C PHE A 238 79.35 59.33 32.71
N ASP A 239 78.37 58.43 32.81
CA ASP A 239 78.55 56.99 32.74
C ASP A 239 77.92 56.39 31.49
N PRO A 240 78.70 56.02 30.46
CA PRO A 240 78.20 55.49 29.21
C PRO A 240 77.56 54.12 29.36
N THR A 241 77.71 53.44 30.54
CA THR A 241 77.08 52.15 30.79
C THR A 241 75.71 52.27 31.50
N ALA A 242 75.41 53.47 32.04
CA ALA A 242 74.12 53.69 32.72
C ALA A 242 72.93 53.59 31.76
N ASN A 243 71.89 52.90 32.22
CA ASN A 243 70.57 52.78 31.51
C ASN A 243 69.44 53.37 32.35
N THR A 244 69.74 53.89 33.55
CA THR A 244 68.73 54.47 34.44
C THR A 244 69.37 55.76 35.04
N PRO A 245 68.67 56.95 34.95
CA PRO A 245 69.23 58.20 35.44
C PRO A 245 69.38 58.21 36.97
N SER A 246 70.55 58.60 37.49
CA SER A 246 70.80 58.72 38.92
C SER A 246 70.23 59.99 39.56
N GLY A 247 69.83 60.98 38.76
CA GLY A 247 69.42 62.30 39.20
C GLY A 247 70.60 63.21 39.68
N ASN A 248 71.81 62.74 39.65
CA ASN A 248 73.01 63.43 40.16
C ASN A 248 74.02 63.62 39.03
N CYS A 249 73.67 64.28 37.98
CA CYS A 249 74.67 64.72 36.97
C CYS A 249 75.33 66.02 37.37
N ILE A 250 76.66 66.06 37.38
CA ILE A 250 77.48 67.24 37.78
C ILE A 250 78.59 67.46 36.76
#